data_47bf9d603e49a4ef6c3ef3dfba86eb5b
#
_entry.id   47bf9d603e49a4ef6c3ef3dfba86eb5b
#
_cell.length_a   1.000
_cell.length_b   1.000
_cell.length_c   1.000
_cell.angle_alpha   90.00
_cell.angle_beta   90.00
_cell.angle_gamma   90.00
#
_symmetry.space_group_name_H-M   'P 1'
#
loop_
_entity.id
_entity.type
_entity.pdbx_description
1 polymer ?
#
loop_
_entity_poly.entity_id
_entity_poly.type
_entity_poly.pdbx_seq_one_letter_code
_entity_poly.pdbx_strand_id
1 'polypeptide(L)' 'MIWIHRLVTESGFIEAFWERLRERRRKDPSVSQEAVFEELNEEYREVFGEDRFPSFDAFRKRRDRGNSK' A
#
# COMPACT_ATOMS: atom_id res chain seq x y z
N MET A 1 -16.50 -0.36 4.75
CA MET A 1 -15.59 0.57 5.36
C MET A 1 -15.15 1.63 4.37
N ILE A 2 -15.27 2.87 4.80
CA ILE A 2 -15.01 3.97 3.88
C ILE A 2 -13.57 4.02 3.41
N TRP A 3 -12.63 3.76 4.32
CA TRP A 3 -11.22 3.89 3.99
C TRP A 3 -10.76 2.90 2.92
N ILE A 4 -11.42 1.76 2.82
CA ILE A 4 -10.99 0.73 1.86
C ILE A 4 -11.19 1.21 0.42
N HIS A 5 -12.12 2.14 0.21
CA HIS A 5 -12.36 2.65 -1.14
C HIS A 5 -11.19 3.47 -1.66
N ARG A 6 -10.35 3.97 -0.76
CA ARG A 6 -9.15 4.68 -1.18
C ARG A 6 -8.20 3.78 -1.94
N LEU A 7 -8.24 2.48 -1.65
CA LEU A 7 -7.32 1.54 -2.27
C LEU A 7 -7.66 1.26 -3.72
N VAL A 8 -8.86 1.64 -4.16
CA VAL A 8 -9.26 1.42 -5.56
C VAL A 8 -8.44 2.27 -6.51
N THR A 9 -8.13 3.50 -6.12
CA THR A 9 -7.30 4.35 -6.96
C THR A 9 -5.83 4.15 -6.63
N GLU A 10 -4.99 4.37 -7.64
CA GLU A 10 -3.56 4.21 -7.46
C GLU A 10 -3.02 5.18 -6.42
N SER A 11 -3.39 6.46 -6.53
CA SER A 11 -2.90 7.45 -5.57
C SER A 11 -3.44 7.19 -4.18
N GLY A 12 -4.68 6.74 -4.07
CA GLY A 12 -5.25 6.41 -2.77
C GLY A 12 -4.53 5.27 -2.09
N PHE A 13 -4.17 4.24 -2.87
CA PHE A 13 -3.42 3.12 -2.33
C PHE A 13 -2.04 3.58 -1.84
N ILE A 14 -1.39 4.43 -2.63
CA ILE A 14 -0.06 4.92 -2.26
C ILE A 14 -0.13 5.76 -1.00
N GLU A 15 -1.14 6.62 -0.87
CA GLU A 15 -1.31 7.41 0.35
C GLU A 15 -1.53 6.52 1.55
N ALA A 16 -2.38 5.51 1.40
CA ALA A 16 -2.65 4.58 2.50
C ALA A 16 -1.38 3.82 2.88
N PHE A 17 -0.56 3.47 1.89
CA PHE A 17 0.71 2.81 2.14
C PHE A 17 1.61 3.67 3.03
N TRP A 18 1.77 4.94 2.68
CA TRP A 18 2.65 5.82 3.48
C TRP A 18 2.11 6.02 4.88
N GLU A 19 0.80 6.17 5.02
CA GLU A 19 0.20 6.31 6.34
C GLU A 19 0.40 5.07 7.18
N ARG A 20 0.17 3.90 6.59
CA ARG A 20 0.31 2.64 7.31
C ARG A 20 1.77 2.41 7.69
N LEU A 21 2.69 2.73 6.78
CA LEU A 21 4.11 2.58 7.04
C LEU A 21 4.52 3.44 8.23
N ARG A 22 4.08 4.69 8.24
CA ARG A 22 4.42 5.60 9.33
C ARG A 22 3.89 5.07 10.66
N GLU A 23 2.66 4.60 10.65
CA GLU A 23 2.04 4.09 11.87
C GLU A 23 2.75 2.83 12.37
N ARG A 24 3.06 1.92 11.46
CA ARG A 24 3.76 0.70 11.83
C ARG A 24 5.13 0.98 12.40
N ARG A 25 5.84 1.94 11.81
CA ARG A 25 7.19 2.26 12.26
C ARG A 25 7.23 2.98 13.59
N ARG A 26 6.12 3.53 14.01
CA ARG A 26 6.06 4.09 15.36
C ARG A 26 6.17 2.98 16.40
N LYS A 27 5.66 1.81 16.11
CA LYS A 27 5.72 0.67 17.02
C LYS A 27 6.92 -0.23 16.75
N ASP A 28 7.33 -0.32 15.50
CA ASP A 28 8.41 -1.21 15.08
C ASP A 28 9.20 -0.52 13.98
N PRO A 29 10.27 0.21 14.35
CA PRO A 29 11.05 0.95 13.34
C PRO A 29 11.68 0.07 12.27
N SER A 30 11.75 -1.23 12.51
CA SER A 30 12.41 -2.13 11.57
C SER A 30 11.45 -2.71 10.53
N VAL A 31 10.17 -2.35 10.59
CA VAL A 31 9.20 -2.92 9.63
C VAL A 31 9.57 -2.46 8.22
N SER A 32 9.52 -3.40 7.27
CA SER A 32 9.90 -3.11 5.90
C SER A 32 8.73 -2.56 5.10
N GLN A 33 9.06 -1.85 4.03
CA GLN A 33 8.03 -1.33 3.14
C GLN A 33 7.28 -2.48 2.46
N GLU A 34 7.99 -3.55 2.12
CA GLU A 34 7.36 -4.70 1.49
C GLU A 34 6.30 -5.31 2.39
N ALA A 35 6.59 -5.42 3.68
CA ALA A 35 5.64 -5.99 4.63
C ALA A 35 4.37 -5.15 4.69
N VAL A 36 4.52 -3.83 4.70
CA VAL A 36 3.37 -2.94 4.73
C VAL A 36 2.56 -3.04 3.44
N PHE A 37 3.26 -3.10 2.31
CA PHE A 37 2.59 -3.27 1.03
C PHE A 37 1.76 -4.56 1.00
N GLU A 38 2.37 -5.66 1.45
CA GLU A 38 1.67 -6.94 1.40
C GLU A 38 0.44 -6.93 2.30
N GLU A 39 0.53 -6.25 3.42
CA GLU A 39 -0.61 -6.13 4.32
C GLU A 39 -1.76 -5.40 3.63
N LEU A 40 -1.48 -4.27 2.99
CA LEU A 40 -2.52 -3.52 2.30
C LEU A 40 -3.05 -4.27 1.10
N ASN A 41 -2.17 -4.91 0.35
CA ASN A 41 -2.58 -5.65 -0.83
C ASN A 41 -3.50 -6.81 -0.45
N GLU A 42 -3.22 -7.44 0.68
CA GLU A 42 -4.05 -8.53 1.16
C GLU A 42 -5.43 -8.01 1.59
N GLU A 43 -5.48 -6.87 2.26
CA GLU A 43 -6.75 -6.28 2.62
C GLU A 43 -7.58 -5.96 1.39
N TYR A 44 -6.93 -5.44 0.36
CA TYR A 44 -7.62 -5.17 -0.89
C TYR A 44 -8.17 -6.46 -1.49
N ARG A 45 -7.36 -7.52 -1.50
CA ARG A 45 -7.78 -8.78 -2.09
C ARG A 45 -8.97 -9.38 -1.34
N GLU A 46 -9.00 -9.22 -0.03
CA GLU A 46 -10.12 -9.77 0.75
C GLU A 46 -11.43 -9.10 0.38
N VAL A 47 -11.39 -7.83 0.00
CA VAL A 47 -12.61 -7.10 -0.34
C VAL A 47 -12.96 -7.25 -1.81
N PHE A 48 -11.98 -7.19 -2.70
CA PHE A 48 -12.24 -7.14 -4.13
C PHE A 48 -11.94 -8.45 -4.86
N GLY A 49 -11.35 -9.41 -4.18
CA GLY A 49 -11.13 -10.73 -4.77
C GLY A 49 -9.89 -10.86 -5.62
N GLU A 50 -9.08 -9.82 -5.72
CA GLU A 50 -7.84 -9.85 -6.50
C GLU A 50 -6.84 -8.88 -5.92
N ASP A 51 -5.56 -9.10 -6.25
CA ASP A 51 -4.50 -8.22 -5.78
C ASP A 51 -4.60 -6.86 -6.47
N ARG A 52 -4.34 -5.79 -5.72
CA ARG A 52 -4.28 -4.45 -6.32
C ARG A 52 -3.07 -4.33 -7.22
N PHE A 53 -1.93 -4.89 -6.77
CA PHE A 53 -0.69 -4.94 -7.55
C PHE A 53 -0.19 -6.37 -7.52
N PRO A 54 0.38 -6.86 -8.63
CA PRO A 54 0.85 -8.25 -8.68
C PRO A 54 2.07 -8.52 -7.81
N SER A 55 2.85 -7.48 -7.50
CA SER A 55 4.04 -7.66 -6.68
C SER A 55 4.44 -6.33 -6.08
N PHE A 56 5.31 -6.40 -5.06
CA PHE A 56 5.85 -5.19 -4.47
C PHE A 56 6.65 -4.39 -5.50
N ASP A 57 7.36 -5.08 -6.39
CA ASP A 57 8.14 -4.40 -7.41
C ASP A 57 7.25 -3.56 -8.32
N ALA A 58 6.11 -4.09 -8.72
CA ALA A 58 5.16 -3.35 -9.55
C ALA A 58 4.63 -2.13 -8.79
N PHE A 59 4.31 -2.31 -7.51
CA PHE A 59 3.84 -1.20 -6.69
C PHE A 59 4.93 -0.13 -6.55
N ARG A 60 6.16 -0.56 -6.31
CA ARG A 60 7.27 0.37 -6.10
C ARG A 60 7.48 1.24 -7.32
N LYS A 61 7.35 0.68 -8.50
CA LYS A 61 7.52 1.45 -9.71
C LYS A 61 6.46 2.53 -9.84
N ARG A 62 5.23 2.20 -9.49
CA ARG A 62 4.17 3.19 -9.52
C ARG A 62 4.36 4.26 -8.46
N ARG A 63 4.76 3.85 -7.26
CA ARG A 63 5.02 4.78 -6.19
C ARG A 63 6.11 5.77 -6.57
N ASP A 64 7.20 5.26 -7.14
CA ASP A 64 8.33 6.11 -7.52
C ASP A 64 7.96 7.04 -8.66
N ARG A 65 7.16 6.56 -9.59
CA ARG A 65 6.70 7.40 -10.68
C ARG A 65 5.87 8.58 -10.17
N GLY A 66 5.04 8.32 -9.18
CA GLY A 66 4.22 9.36 -8.60
C GLY A 66 5.03 10.40 -7.86
N ASN A 67 6.20 10.02 -7.37
CA ASN A 67 7.07 10.93 -6.61
C ASN A 67 8.14 11.61 -7.46
N SER A 68 8.33 11.16 -8.67
CA SER A 68 9.43 11.69 -9.50
C SER A 68 8.95 12.85 -10.34
N LYS A 69 8.68 13.90 -9.70
CA LYS A 69 8.27 15.13 -10.38
C LYS A 69 9.41 16.01 -10.67
#